data_041fbb3b9c1749a836cf1a998fa9ab7c
#
_entry.id   041fbb3b9c1749a836cf1a998fa9ab7c
#
_cell.length_a   1.000
_cell.length_b   1.000
_cell.length_c   1.000
_cell.angle_alpha   90.00
_cell.angle_beta   90.00
_cell.angle_gamma   90.00
#
_symmetry.space_group_name_H-M   'P 1'
#
loop_
_entity.id
_entity.type
_entity.pdbx_description
1 polymer ?
#
loop_
_entity_poly.entity_id
_entity_poly.type
_entity_poly.pdbx_seq_one_letter_code
_entity_poly.pdbx_strand_id
1 'polypeptide(L)'
;MVKDKILSICNKNLSDNGVAYVSYNTYPGWKRLEQYREIMQYAEQKELELPLMERTLYTKNILKLVADTMGMDNRISQKASYKIDNIQNVLSSNDYYVAHEYLEPFNDPVYVHEFIKRANDQGCAYIGDVFLSRSFISWLPEDIHDNIAQLANDDYIAKEQYYDYIYDTQFRMSLLTKNKHTKKIVRNERVSIDVLSKLYYCSVVNTGIPSNMTDSIHIAIKEVMDRGDIFTIQDIVDHIHRKLPGYTIEMDRVYSRLLYLIIVDNLDMYAEPYERVAFEDNKVYIPQRFIDFISTIVEKEGSSYIGIGDMYNKVQQDIDNGFLFVIKQMVEPTTREKILAIMDDNITVQRHTRDNIDFIVPNKVYLEEILQRIRMLGFLHKIKD
;
A
#
# COMPACT_ATOMS: atom_id res chain seq x y z
N MET A 1 11.15 -17.34 20.65
CA MET A 1 11.59 -16.46 21.77
C MET A 1 11.38 -14.95 21.48
N VAL A 2 12.00 -14.37 20.43
CA VAL A 2 11.82 -12.91 20.13
C VAL A 2 10.38 -12.60 19.72
N LYS A 3 9.79 -13.35 18.78
CA LYS A 3 8.40 -13.18 18.33
C LYS A 3 7.40 -13.25 19.47
N ASP A 4 7.54 -14.25 20.37
CA ASP A 4 6.65 -14.38 21.53
C ASP A 4 6.78 -13.19 22.49
N LYS A 5 7.99 -12.67 22.62
CA LYS A 5 8.23 -11.47 23.43
C LYS A 5 7.57 -10.23 22.85
N ILE A 6 7.64 -10.04 21.53
CA ILE A 6 6.94 -8.94 20.82
C ILE A 6 5.43 -9.05 21.06
N LEU A 7 4.83 -10.22 20.84
CA LEU A 7 3.40 -10.45 21.04
C LEU A 7 2.99 -10.21 22.51
N SER A 8 3.82 -10.66 23.47
CA SER A 8 3.60 -10.39 24.89
C SER A 8 3.66 -8.88 25.21
N ILE A 9 4.56 -8.12 24.57
CA ILE A 9 4.64 -6.67 24.72
C ILE A 9 3.38 -6.00 24.15
N CYS A 10 2.93 -6.44 22.97
CA CYS A 10 1.68 -5.96 22.39
C CYS A 10 0.52 -6.14 23.37
N ASN A 11 0.30 -7.37 23.88
CA ASN A 11 -0.79 -7.63 24.81
C ASN A 11 -0.72 -6.77 26.08
N LYS A 12 0.48 -6.59 26.66
CA LYS A 12 0.66 -5.83 27.91
C LYS A 12 0.41 -4.34 27.75
N ASN A 13 0.78 -3.77 26.61
CA ASN A 13 0.75 -2.32 26.39
C ASN A 13 -0.47 -1.83 25.61
N LEU A 14 -1.27 -2.71 24.99
CA LEU A 14 -2.53 -2.33 24.37
C LEU A 14 -3.48 -1.73 25.41
N SER A 15 -4.11 -0.62 25.09
CA SER A 15 -5.30 -0.13 25.78
C SER A 15 -6.44 -1.14 25.69
N ASP A 16 -7.53 -0.89 26.37
CA ASP A 16 -8.67 -1.83 26.40
C ASP A 16 -9.24 -2.12 25.00
N ASN A 17 -9.33 -1.12 24.14
CA ASN A 17 -9.80 -1.24 22.75
C ASN A 17 -8.65 -1.05 21.76
N GLY A 18 -7.41 -1.22 22.20
CA GLY A 18 -6.22 -1.03 21.38
C GLY A 18 -6.08 -2.11 20.32
N VAL A 19 -5.48 -1.73 19.19
CA VAL A 19 -5.11 -2.61 18.09
C VAL A 19 -3.60 -2.54 17.91
N ALA A 20 -2.95 -3.70 17.82
CA ALA A 20 -1.56 -3.80 17.42
C ALA A 20 -1.49 -4.20 15.94
N TYR A 21 -0.63 -3.53 15.21
CA TYR A 21 -0.24 -3.89 13.86
C TYR A 21 1.07 -4.66 13.91
N VAL A 22 1.09 -5.87 13.34
CA VAL A 22 2.28 -6.72 13.28
C VAL A 22 2.48 -7.21 11.86
N SER A 23 3.62 -6.87 11.28
CA SER A 23 4.00 -7.34 9.95
C SER A 23 5.07 -8.43 10.02
N TYR A 24 5.03 -9.37 9.09
CA TYR A 24 5.96 -10.48 9.03
C TYR A 24 5.98 -11.13 7.64
N ASN A 25 7.14 -11.71 7.31
CA ASN A 25 7.27 -12.57 6.16
C ASN A 25 6.52 -13.88 6.38
N THR A 26 5.76 -14.34 5.38
CA THR A 26 4.87 -15.51 5.53
C THR A 26 5.06 -16.54 4.43
N TYR A 27 4.82 -17.78 4.80
CA TYR A 27 4.71 -18.90 3.87
C TYR A 27 3.26 -19.02 3.33
N PRO A 28 3.09 -19.53 2.08
CA PRO A 28 4.08 -20.24 1.24
C PRO A 28 4.96 -19.31 0.40
N GLY A 29 4.53 -18.08 0.12
CA GLY A 29 5.18 -17.24 -0.90
C GLY A 29 6.63 -16.91 -0.60
N TRP A 30 7.00 -16.76 0.67
CA TRP A 30 8.40 -16.50 1.03
C TRP A 30 9.35 -17.65 0.64
N LYS A 31 8.90 -18.91 0.61
CA LYS A 31 9.74 -20.05 0.17
C LYS A 31 10.34 -19.87 -1.21
N ARG A 32 9.63 -19.15 -2.07
CA ARG A 32 10.10 -18.84 -3.42
C ARG A 32 11.29 -17.91 -3.40
N LEU A 33 11.36 -17.00 -2.42
CA LEU A 33 12.43 -16.01 -2.29
C LEU A 33 13.64 -16.55 -1.55
N GLU A 34 13.50 -17.57 -0.72
CA GLU A 34 14.58 -18.19 0.05
C GLU A 34 15.75 -18.63 -0.84
N GLN A 35 15.47 -19.20 -2.00
CA GLN A 35 16.53 -19.64 -2.92
C GLN A 35 17.44 -18.50 -3.41
N TYR A 36 16.88 -17.27 -3.57
CA TYR A 36 17.69 -16.12 -3.99
C TYR A 36 18.49 -15.58 -2.81
N ARG A 37 17.88 -15.57 -1.64
CA ARG A 37 18.54 -15.25 -0.39
C ARG A 37 19.72 -16.19 -0.11
N GLU A 38 19.53 -17.50 -0.29
CA GLU A 38 20.60 -18.50 -0.14
C GLU A 38 21.77 -18.25 -1.10
N ILE A 39 21.50 -17.94 -2.38
CA ILE A 39 22.53 -17.60 -3.36
C ILE A 39 23.32 -16.37 -2.90
N MET A 40 22.61 -15.30 -2.48
CA MET A 40 23.22 -14.04 -2.08
C MET A 40 24.04 -14.22 -0.80
N GLN A 41 23.51 -14.89 0.21
CA GLN A 41 24.23 -15.16 1.46
C GLN A 41 25.44 -16.09 1.26
N TYR A 42 25.35 -17.07 0.37
CA TYR A 42 26.50 -17.90 0.01
C TYR A 42 27.62 -17.07 -0.63
N ALA A 43 27.25 -16.16 -1.53
CA ALA A 43 28.22 -15.26 -2.17
C ALA A 43 28.82 -14.27 -1.16
N GLU A 44 28.00 -13.70 -0.26
CA GLU A 44 28.40 -12.73 0.75
C GLU A 44 29.51 -13.24 1.68
N GLN A 45 29.51 -14.55 2.00
CA GLN A 45 30.50 -15.15 2.90
C GLN A 45 31.98 -14.90 2.48
N LYS A 46 32.21 -14.58 1.23
CA LYS A 46 33.56 -14.31 0.69
C LYS A 46 33.98 -12.84 0.88
N GLU A 47 33.06 -11.96 1.19
CA GLU A 47 33.27 -10.51 1.17
C GLU A 47 32.74 -9.83 2.46
N LEU A 48 32.75 -10.57 3.59
CA LEU A 48 32.22 -10.07 4.87
C LEU A 48 32.95 -8.83 5.43
N GLU A 49 34.17 -8.58 4.97
CA GLU A 49 34.95 -7.40 5.37
C GLU A 49 34.51 -6.11 4.66
N LEU A 50 33.74 -6.22 3.57
CA LEU A 50 33.23 -5.06 2.85
C LEU A 50 32.06 -4.40 3.60
N PRO A 51 31.86 -3.08 3.44
CA PRO A 51 30.66 -2.40 3.91
C PRO A 51 29.39 -3.03 3.35
N LEU A 52 28.30 -2.98 4.10
CA LEU A 52 27.02 -3.64 3.76
C LEU A 52 26.54 -3.33 2.33
N MET A 53 26.61 -2.06 1.91
CA MET A 53 26.15 -1.68 0.57
C MET A 53 27.03 -2.25 -0.54
N GLU A 54 28.34 -2.32 -0.32
CA GLU A 54 29.25 -2.94 -1.28
C GLU A 54 29.02 -4.46 -1.37
N ARG A 55 28.76 -5.13 -0.25
CA ARG A 55 28.34 -6.55 -0.22
C ARG A 55 27.03 -6.76 -0.97
N THR A 56 26.08 -5.85 -0.79
CA THR A 56 24.79 -5.91 -1.50
C THR A 56 24.98 -5.83 -3.01
N LEU A 57 25.77 -4.87 -3.49
CA LEU A 57 26.07 -4.74 -4.91
C LEU A 57 26.83 -5.96 -5.45
N TYR A 58 27.80 -6.46 -4.70
CA TYR A 58 28.53 -7.68 -5.08
C TYR A 58 27.58 -8.87 -5.23
N THR A 59 26.71 -9.12 -4.25
CA THR A 59 25.78 -10.24 -4.28
C THR A 59 24.70 -10.09 -5.36
N LYS A 60 24.24 -8.87 -5.65
CA LYS A 60 23.36 -8.59 -6.81
C LYS A 60 24.06 -8.93 -8.13
N ASN A 61 25.34 -8.62 -8.28
CA ASN A 61 26.10 -8.98 -9.48
C ASN A 61 26.24 -10.50 -9.66
N ILE A 62 26.43 -11.24 -8.57
CA ILE A 62 26.43 -12.71 -8.62
C ILE A 62 25.03 -13.24 -9.00
N LEU A 63 23.99 -12.71 -8.41
CA LEU A 63 22.62 -13.10 -8.73
C LEU A 63 22.28 -12.81 -10.20
N LYS A 64 22.73 -11.66 -10.72
CA LYS A 64 22.63 -11.32 -12.14
C LYS A 64 23.34 -12.31 -13.03
N LEU A 65 24.59 -12.68 -12.70
CA LEU A 65 25.35 -13.69 -13.44
C LEU A 65 24.62 -15.04 -13.50
N VAL A 66 23.98 -15.44 -12.39
CA VAL A 66 23.17 -16.66 -12.34
C VAL A 66 21.98 -16.57 -13.31
N ALA A 67 21.25 -15.45 -13.31
CA ALA A 67 20.12 -15.24 -14.21
C ALA A 67 20.54 -15.21 -15.69
N ASP A 68 21.60 -14.47 -16.00
CA ASP A 68 22.15 -14.36 -17.37
C ASP A 68 22.57 -15.75 -17.90
N THR A 69 23.23 -16.56 -17.06
CA THR A 69 23.65 -17.92 -17.41
C THR A 69 22.43 -18.84 -17.64
N MET A 70 21.41 -18.74 -16.81
CA MET A 70 20.14 -19.49 -17.01
C MET A 70 19.47 -19.11 -18.33
N GLY A 71 19.55 -17.85 -18.73
CA GLY A 71 18.98 -17.35 -19.99
C GLY A 71 19.69 -17.82 -21.26
N MET A 72 20.97 -18.20 -21.17
CA MET A 72 21.78 -18.61 -22.32
C MET A 72 21.45 -20.02 -22.85
N ASP A 73 20.95 -20.92 -22.01
CA ASP A 73 20.55 -22.27 -22.41
C ASP A 73 19.04 -22.39 -22.54
N ASN A 74 18.54 -22.59 -23.75
CA ASN A 74 17.12 -22.72 -24.04
C ASN A 74 16.40 -23.81 -23.21
N ARG A 75 17.09 -24.88 -22.83
CA ARG A 75 16.52 -25.97 -22.02
C ARG A 75 16.35 -25.56 -20.58
N ILE A 76 17.24 -24.68 -20.10
CA ILE A 76 17.20 -24.13 -18.75
C ILE A 76 16.20 -22.96 -18.71
N SER A 77 16.26 -22.04 -19.67
CA SER A 77 15.44 -20.83 -19.71
C SER A 77 13.95 -21.12 -19.73
N GLN A 78 13.50 -22.12 -20.49
CA GLN A 78 12.10 -22.53 -20.50
C GLN A 78 11.59 -23.05 -19.15
N LYS A 79 12.46 -23.74 -18.39
CA LYS A 79 12.12 -24.26 -17.05
C LYS A 79 12.34 -23.22 -15.95
N ALA A 80 13.15 -22.22 -16.21
CA ALA A 80 13.62 -21.25 -15.22
C ALA A 80 13.09 -19.84 -15.47
N SER A 81 12.21 -19.61 -16.46
CA SER A 81 11.69 -18.29 -16.79
C SER A 81 11.19 -17.55 -15.53
N TYR A 82 10.37 -18.21 -14.75
CA TYR A 82 9.87 -17.70 -13.49
C TYR A 82 10.97 -17.31 -12.48
N LYS A 83 12.08 -18.08 -12.43
CA LYS A 83 13.23 -17.75 -11.56
C LYS A 83 13.96 -16.52 -12.07
N ILE A 84 14.14 -16.41 -13.38
CA ILE A 84 14.77 -15.26 -14.02
C ILE A 84 13.96 -14.01 -13.73
N ASP A 85 12.63 -14.05 -13.89
CA ASP A 85 11.75 -12.91 -13.61
C ASP A 85 11.84 -12.46 -12.15
N ASN A 86 11.81 -13.41 -11.20
CA ASN A 86 11.99 -13.07 -9.78
C ASN A 86 13.38 -12.48 -9.48
N ILE A 87 14.45 -13.00 -10.11
CA ILE A 87 15.79 -12.42 -9.96
C ILE A 87 15.79 -10.98 -10.49
N GLN A 88 15.16 -10.70 -11.63
CA GLN A 88 15.06 -9.34 -12.16
C GLN A 88 14.33 -8.40 -11.18
N ASN A 89 13.28 -8.88 -10.52
CA ASN A 89 12.59 -8.11 -9.47
C ASN A 89 13.53 -7.79 -8.29
N VAL A 90 14.36 -8.73 -7.84
CA VAL A 90 15.37 -8.48 -6.80
C VAL A 90 16.41 -7.46 -7.28
N LEU A 91 16.91 -7.61 -8.52
CA LEU A 91 17.93 -6.72 -9.07
C LEU A 91 17.43 -5.28 -9.25
N SER A 92 16.14 -5.09 -9.59
CA SER A 92 15.52 -3.78 -9.73
C SER A 92 15.13 -3.15 -8.39
N SER A 93 15.11 -3.92 -7.30
CA SER A 93 14.79 -3.42 -5.98
C SER A 93 15.89 -2.53 -5.42
N ASN A 94 15.49 -1.57 -4.55
CA ASN A 94 16.40 -0.69 -3.85
C ASN A 94 17.44 -1.49 -3.02
N ASP A 95 18.70 -1.06 -3.01
CA ASP A 95 19.80 -1.79 -2.38
C ASP A 95 19.63 -1.93 -0.86
N TYR A 96 19.06 -0.92 -0.17
CA TYR A 96 18.73 -1.01 1.26
C TYR A 96 17.66 -2.08 1.54
N TYR A 97 16.65 -2.15 0.68
CA TYR A 97 15.64 -3.20 0.76
C TYR A 97 16.26 -4.58 0.55
N VAL A 98 17.13 -4.72 -0.46
CA VAL A 98 17.81 -5.99 -0.76
C VAL A 98 18.75 -6.39 0.39
N ALA A 99 19.50 -5.44 0.95
CA ALA A 99 20.36 -5.68 2.11
C ALA A 99 19.53 -6.20 3.30
N HIS A 100 18.39 -5.55 3.59
CA HIS A 100 17.53 -5.92 4.71
C HIS A 100 16.85 -7.27 4.50
N GLU A 101 16.28 -7.53 3.33
CA GLU A 101 15.47 -8.74 3.11
C GLU A 101 16.31 -9.97 2.77
N TYR A 102 17.44 -9.80 2.07
CA TYR A 102 18.20 -10.92 1.53
C TYR A 102 19.53 -11.17 2.22
N LEU A 103 20.16 -10.19 2.85
CA LEU A 103 21.44 -10.36 3.54
C LEU A 103 21.35 -10.42 5.06
N GLU A 104 20.21 -10.02 5.66
CA GLU A 104 20.00 -10.19 7.09
C GLU A 104 20.18 -11.67 7.49
N PRO A 105 20.97 -11.97 8.53
CA PRO A 105 21.26 -13.35 8.94
C PRO A 105 20.01 -14.09 9.44
N PHE A 106 19.04 -13.36 10.01
CA PHE A 106 17.83 -13.92 10.58
C PHE A 106 16.59 -13.46 9.81
N ASN A 107 16.03 -14.36 9.04
CA ASN A 107 14.68 -14.25 8.52
C ASN A 107 13.94 -15.54 8.87
N ASP A 108 12.82 -15.44 9.56
CA ASP A 108 12.07 -16.58 10.09
C ASP A 108 10.59 -16.41 9.74
N PRO A 109 10.22 -16.64 8.46
CA PRO A 109 8.84 -16.58 8.02
C PRO A 109 7.99 -17.63 8.73
N VAL A 110 6.70 -17.37 8.88
CA VAL A 110 5.75 -18.28 9.52
C VAL A 110 4.48 -18.38 8.70
N TYR A 111 3.78 -19.50 8.80
CA TYR A 111 2.42 -19.60 8.27
C TYR A 111 1.45 -18.74 9.10
N VAL A 112 0.38 -18.23 8.48
CA VAL A 112 -0.59 -17.38 9.19
C VAL A 112 -1.25 -18.12 10.35
N HIS A 113 -1.57 -19.39 10.22
CA HIS A 113 -2.15 -20.19 11.30
C HIS A 113 -1.19 -20.36 12.48
N GLU A 114 0.12 -20.50 12.24
CA GLU A 114 1.14 -20.58 13.29
C GLU A 114 1.31 -19.23 14.00
N PHE A 115 1.30 -18.14 13.23
CA PHE A 115 1.36 -16.78 13.79
C PHE A 115 0.16 -16.52 14.69
N ILE A 116 -1.07 -16.82 14.22
CA ILE A 116 -2.28 -16.60 15.01
C ILE A 116 -2.28 -17.44 16.28
N LYS A 117 -1.84 -18.72 16.18
CA LYS A 117 -1.69 -19.56 17.35
C LYS A 117 -0.75 -18.94 18.39
N ARG A 118 0.44 -18.47 17.97
CA ARG A 118 1.39 -17.78 18.86
C ARG A 118 0.79 -16.53 19.48
N ALA A 119 0.05 -15.73 18.69
CA ALA A 119 -0.61 -14.54 19.19
C ALA A 119 -1.63 -14.86 20.29
N ASN A 120 -2.44 -15.90 20.06
CA ASN A 120 -3.41 -16.40 21.04
C ASN A 120 -2.73 -16.89 22.32
N ASP A 121 -1.62 -17.62 22.21
CA ASP A 121 -0.83 -18.12 23.35
C ASP A 121 -0.24 -16.96 24.18
N GLN A 122 -0.03 -15.78 23.58
CA GLN A 122 0.44 -14.56 24.23
C GLN A 122 -0.70 -13.59 24.64
N GLY A 123 -1.95 -14.00 24.55
CA GLY A 123 -3.12 -13.23 24.97
C GLY A 123 -3.64 -12.21 23.96
N CYS A 124 -3.23 -12.34 22.69
CA CYS A 124 -3.71 -11.51 21.60
C CYS A 124 -4.69 -12.29 20.71
N ALA A 125 -5.77 -11.64 20.30
CA ALA A 125 -6.73 -12.17 19.32
C ALA A 125 -6.47 -11.53 17.95
N TYR A 126 -6.46 -12.33 16.91
CA TYR A 126 -6.35 -11.89 15.53
C TYR A 126 -7.67 -11.26 15.07
N ILE A 127 -7.61 -10.05 14.50
CA ILE A 127 -8.77 -9.36 13.93
C ILE A 127 -8.91 -9.70 12.44
N GLY A 128 -7.85 -9.50 11.67
CA GLY A 128 -7.77 -9.67 10.23
C GLY A 128 -6.44 -9.13 9.67
N ASP A 129 -6.28 -9.18 8.36
CA ASP A 129 -5.18 -8.51 7.66
C ASP A 129 -5.56 -7.05 7.39
N VAL A 130 -4.57 -6.17 7.29
CA VAL A 130 -4.76 -4.75 6.92
C VAL A 130 -5.35 -4.64 5.51
N PHE A 131 -4.89 -5.48 4.60
CA PHE A 131 -5.45 -5.55 3.26
C PHE A 131 -6.71 -6.40 3.24
N LEU A 132 -7.86 -5.75 3.27
CA LEU A 132 -9.16 -6.41 3.24
C LEU A 132 -9.36 -7.28 2.00
N SER A 133 -8.77 -6.91 0.86
CA SER A 133 -8.80 -7.68 -0.38
C SER A 133 -8.21 -9.09 -0.25
N ARG A 134 -7.41 -9.35 0.77
CA ARG A 134 -6.87 -10.70 1.04
C ARG A 134 -7.85 -11.61 1.74
N SER A 135 -8.69 -11.06 2.61
CA SER A 135 -9.68 -11.81 3.39
C SER A 135 -11.06 -11.82 2.73
N PHE A 136 -11.35 -10.79 1.93
CA PHE A 136 -12.62 -10.59 1.20
C PHE A 136 -12.36 -10.62 -0.30
N ILE A 137 -12.27 -11.82 -0.85
CA ILE A 137 -11.89 -12.04 -2.23
C ILE A 137 -13.11 -11.93 -3.13
N SER A 138 -13.54 -10.71 -3.44
CA SER A 138 -14.72 -10.44 -4.26
C SER A 138 -14.58 -10.79 -5.76
N TRP A 139 -13.38 -11.12 -6.23
CA TRP A 139 -13.08 -11.44 -7.63
C TRP A 139 -12.94 -12.93 -7.93
N LEU A 140 -12.92 -13.77 -6.91
CA LEU A 140 -13.09 -15.20 -7.13
C LEU A 140 -14.56 -15.52 -7.39
N PRO A 141 -14.86 -16.48 -8.25
CA PRO A 141 -16.20 -17.01 -8.42
C PRO A 141 -16.83 -17.47 -7.10
N GLU A 142 -18.13 -17.28 -6.94
CA GLU A 142 -18.84 -17.57 -5.69
C GLU A 142 -18.69 -19.05 -5.27
N ASP A 143 -18.71 -19.96 -6.24
CA ASP A 143 -18.50 -21.41 -6.01
C ASP A 143 -17.10 -21.72 -5.44
N ILE A 144 -16.09 -20.93 -5.78
CA ILE A 144 -14.74 -21.08 -5.20
C ILE A 144 -14.73 -20.63 -3.74
N HIS A 145 -15.43 -19.55 -3.41
CA HIS A 145 -15.59 -19.10 -2.01
C HIS A 145 -16.27 -20.19 -1.16
N ASP A 146 -17.37 -20.72 -1.66
CA ASP A 146 -18.13 -21.78 -0.99
C ASP A 146 -17.27 -23.03 -0.78
N ASN A 147 -16.52 -23.43 -1.80
CA ASN A 147 -15.60 -24.55 -1.70
C ASN A 147 -14.51 -24.33 -0.64
N ILE A 148 -13.91 -23.12 -0.60
CA ILE A 148 -12.90 -22.80 0.41
C ILE A 148 -13.52 -22.77 1.81
N ALA A 149 -14.72 -22.19 1.99
CA ALA A 149 -15.42 -22.18 3.25
C ALA A 149 -15.73 -23.62 3.73
N GLN A 150 -16.18 -24.48 2.84
CA GLN A 150 -16.43 -25.89 3.12
C GLN A 150 -15.14 -26.63 3.49
N LEU A 151 -14.05 -26.46 2.74
CA LEU A 151 -12.75 -27.05 3.04
C LEU A 151 -12.19 -26.58 4.38
N ALA A 152 -12.41 -25.33 4.72
CA ALA A 152 -12.01 -24.75 6.00
C ALA A 152 -12.94 -25.17 7.15
N ASN A 153 -14.06 -25.85 6.89
CA ASN A 153 -15.06 -26.24 7.88
C ASN A 153 -15.49 -25.04 8.77
N ASP A 154 -15.75 -23.90 8.15
CA ASP A 154 -16.06 -22.61 8.78
C ASP A 154 -14.97 -22.07 9.75
N ASP A 155 -13.79 -22.69 9.78
CA ASP A 155 -12.64 -22.16 10.52
C ASP A 155 -12.03 -21.00 9.75
N TYR A 156 -12.18 -19.81 10.31
CA TYR A 156 -11.64 -18.59 9.73
C TYR A 156 -10.10 -18.62 9.52
N ILE A 157 -9.37 -19.22 10.45
CA ILE A 157 -7.91 -19.31 10.37
C ILE A 157 -7.49 -20.25 9.23
N ALA A 158 -8.19 -21.37 9.09
CA ALA A 158 -7.99 -22.27 7.97
C ALA A 158 -8.30 -21.59 6.62
N LYS A 159 -9.38 -20.80 6.56
CA LYS A 159 -9.74 -20.00 5.38
C LYS A 159 -8.62 -19.03 5.00
N GLU A 160 -8.08 -18.27 5.96
CA GLU A 160 -6.94 -17.36 5.74
C GLU A 160 -5.71 -18.10 5.21
N GLN A 161 -5.44 -19.30 5.73
CA GLN A 161 -4.32 -20.12 5.26
C GLN A 161 -4.53 -20.65 3.83
N TYR A 162 -5.75 -21.03 3.45
CA TYR A 162 -6.05 -21.42 2.06
C TYR A 162 -5.87 -20.25 1.11
N TYR A 163 -6.26 -19.04 1.52
CA TYR A 163 -6.00 -17.85 0.73
C TYR A 163 -4.51 -17.59 0.54
N ASP A 164 -3.69 -17.76 1.57
CA ASP A 164 -2.24 -17.65 1.42
C ASP A 164 -1.65 -18.63 0.41
N TYR A 165 -2.19 -19.85 0.34
CA TYR A 165 -1.77 -20.81 -0.69
C TYR A 165 -2.21 -20.42 -2.09
N ILE A 166 -3.38 -19.82 -2.25
CA ILE A 166 -3.92 -19.39 -3.54
C ILE A 166 -3.14 -18.16 -4.06
N TYR A 167 -2.84 -17.22 -3.17
CA TYR A 167 -2.16 -15.98 -3.55
C TYR A 167 -0.64 -16.04 -3.49
N ASP A 168 -0.09 -17.15 -3.04
CA ASP A 168 1.35 -17.26 -2.80
C ASP A 168 1.86 -16.08 -1.94
N THR A 169 1.14 -15.82 -0.83
CA THR A 169 1.36 -14.65 0.02
C THR A 169 2.74 -14.69 0.64
N GLN A 170 3.51 -13.60 0.47
CA GLN A 170 4.89 -13.47 0.94
C GLN A 170 5.01 -12.66 2.22
N PHE A 171 4.06 -11.75 2.45
CA PHE A 171 4.11 -10.79 3.54
C PHE A 171 2.72 -10.52 4.07
N ARG A 172 2.55 -10.50 5.38
CA ARG A 172 1.29 -10.19 6.05
C ARG A 172 1.42 -9.01 6.99
N MET A 173 0.34 -8.28 7.13
CA MET A 173 0.16 -7.17 8.05
C MET A 173 -1.07 -7.43 8.90
N SER A 174 -0.86 -8.14 10.01
CA SER A 174 -1.93 -8.64 10.87
C SER A 174 -2.33 -7.63 11.94
N LEU A 175 -3.63 -7.47 12.15
CA LEU A 175 -4.21 -6.69 13.23
C LEU A 175 -4.57 -7.59 14.39
N LEU A 176 -4.08 -7.22 15.58
CA LEU A 176 -4.30 -7.96 16.82
C LEU A 176 -4.96 -7.06 17.87
N THR A 177 -5.79 -7.67 18.72
CA THR A 177 -6.35 -7.04 19.92
C THR A 177 -6.22 -7.97 21.12
N LYS A 178 -6.71 -7.56 22.30
CA LYS A 178 -6.71 -8.43 23.49
C LYS A 178 -7.71 -9.59 23.34
N ASN A 179 -7.35 -10.78 23.81
CA ASN A 179 -8.19 -11.99 23.74
C ASN A 179 -9.60 -11.82 24.32
N LYS A 180 -9.78 -10.91 25.29
CA LYS A 180 -11.11 -10.61 25.86
C LYS A 180 -12.11 -10.13 24.81
N HIS A 181 -11.66 -9.65 23.66
CA HIS A 181 -12.48 -9.15 22.56
C HIS A 181 -12.81 -10.19 21.49
N THR A 182 -12.27 -11.41 21.57
CA THR A 182 -12.45 -12.46 20.54
C THR A 182 -13.92 -12.64 20.13
N LYS A 183 -14.83 -12.65 21.10
CA LYS A 183 -16.28 -12.80 20.83
C LYS A 183 -16.95 -11.58 20.20
N LYS A 184 -16.26 -10.44 20.17
CA LYS A 184 -16.75 -9.19 19.57
C LYS A 184 -16.26 -8.99 18.14
N ILE A 185 -15.28 -9.79 17.70
CA ILE A 185 -14.73 -9.67 16.36
C ILE A 185 -15.70 -10.32 15.39
N VAL A 186 -16.25 -9.51 14.50
CA VAL A 186 -17.13 -9.94 13.42
C VAL A 186 -16.33 -10.00 12.14
N ARG A 187 -16.28 -11.18 11.50
CA ARG A 187 -15.51 -11.46 10.28
C ARG A 187 -16.47 -11.85 9.17
N ASN A 188 -17.34 -10.95 8.79
CA ASN A 188 -18.23 -11.15 7.64
C ASN A 188 -18.21 -9.92 6.74
N GLU A 189 -18.61 -10.12 5.50
CA GLU A 189 -18.69 -9.05 4.48
C GLU A 189 -19.89 -8.13 4.68
N ARG A 190 -20.74 -8.41 5.67
CA ARG A 190 -21.95 -7.63 5.97
C ARG A 190 -21.62 -6.58 7.03
N VAL A 191 -20.94 -5.52 6.63
CA VAL A 191 -20.79 -4.35 7.49
C VAL A 191 -22.16 -3.69 7.65
N SER A 192 -22.53 -3.35 8.89
CA SER A 192 -23.80 -2.68 9.17
C SER A 192 -23.90 -1.36 8.39
N ILE A 193 -25.03 -1.17 7.71
CA ILE A 193 -25.39 0.07 7.03
C ILE A 193 -25.30 1.26 8.00
N ASP A 194 -25.73 1.08 9.25
CA ASP A 194 -25.65 2.10 10.29
C ASP A 194 -24.21 2.52 10.63
N VAL A 195 -23.26 1.61 10.49
CA VAL A 195 -21.84 1.94 10.67
C VAL A 195 -21.32 2.71 9.46
N LEU A 196 -21.56 2.19 8.26
CA LEU A 196 -21.09 2.84 7.02
C LEU A 196 -21.67 4.25 6.86
N SER A 197 -22.93 4.48 7.25
CA SER A 197 -23.58 5.79 7.13
C SER A 197 -22.98 6.87 8.04
N LYS A 198 -22.23 6.48 9.07
CA LYS A 198 -21.59 7.41 10.03
C LYS A 198 -20.14 7.72 9.71
N LEU A 199 -19.58 7.08 8.70
CA LEU A 199 -18.19 7.24 8.32
C LEU A 199 -18.02 8.32 7.25
N TYR A 200 -16.83 8.84 7.20
CA TYR A 200 -16.33 9.76 6.18
C TYR A 200 -15.42 8.99 5.23
N TYR A 201 -15.44 9.34 3.97
CA TYR A 201 -14.73 8.63 2.92
C TYR A 201 -13.82 9.55 2.14
N CYS A 202 -12.72 9.00 1.65
CA CYS A 202 -11.85 9.71 0.73
C CYS A 202 -11.28 8.74 -0.30
N SER A 203 -11.15 9.20 -1.53
CA SER A 203 -10.51 8.42 -2.58
C SER A 203 -9.02 8.24 -2.30
N VAL A 204 -8.49 7.04 -2.54
CA VAL A 204 -7.06 6.79 -2.59
C VAL A 204 -6.53 7.27 -3.94
N VAL A 205 -5.36 7.92 -3.93
CA VAL A 205 -4.81 8.58 -5.14
C VAL A 205 -4.62 7.59 -6.29
N ASN A 206 -5.09 7.99 -7.48
CA ASN A 206 -4.84 7.34 -8.76
C ASN A 206 -5.35 5.90 -8.95
N THR A 207 -6.25 5.45 -8.10
CA THR A 207 -6.94 4.20 -8.38
C THR A 207 -8.04 4.47 -9.40
N GLY A 208 -7.73 4.24 -10.66
CA GLY A 208 -8.72 4.34 -11.72
C GLY A 208 -9.87 3.37 -11.47
N ILE A 209 -11.07 3.89 -11.19
CA ILE A 209 -12.28 3.07 -11.23
C ILE A 209 -12.41 2.57 -12.66
N PRO A 210 -12.57 1.26 -12.89
CA PRO A 210 -12.64 0.71 -14.24
C PRO A 210 -13.67 1.46 -15.08
N SER A 211 -13.26 1.96 -16.24
CA SER A 211 -14.09 2.78 -17.16
C SER A 211 -15.28 2.05 -17.77
N ASN A 212 -15.38 0.74 -17.58
CA ASN A 212 -16.42 -0.12 -18.14
C ASN A 212 -17.66 -0.29 -17.23
N MET A 213 -17.72 0.40 -16.09
CA MET A 213 -18.91 0.38 -15.25
C MET A 213 -19.92 1.45 -15.73
N THR A 214 -21.05 1.00 -16.21
CA THR A 214 -22.14 1.84 -16.81
C THR A 214 -23.26 2.16 -15.82
N ASP A 215 -23.17 1.69 -14.59
CA ASP A 215 -24.19 1.89 -13.55
C ASP A 215 -24.20 3.33 -13.04
N SER A 216 -25.38 3.95 -13.03
CA SER A 216 -25.58 5.35 -12.60
C SER A 216 -25.10 5.63 -11.18
N ILE A 217 -25.29 4.67 -10.25
CA ILE A 217 -24.80 4.79 -8.87
C ILE A 217 -23.27 4.80 -8.83
N HIS A 218 -22.65 3.91 -9.59
CA HIS A 218 -21.20 3.84 -9.67
C HIS A 218 -20.59 5.11 -10.27
N ILE A 219 -21.20 5.63 -11.35
CA ILE A 219 -20.78 6.90 -11.96
C ILE A 219 -20.88 8.05 -10.96
N ALA A 220 -21.98 8.12 -10.19
CA ALA A 220 -22.15 9.16 -9.20
C ALA A 220 -21.12 9.08 -8.05
N ILE A 221 -20.84 7.87 -7.56
CA ILE A 221 -19.78 7.65 -6.56
C ILE A 221 -18.45 8.11 -7.11
N LYS A 222 -18.09 7.71 -8.34
CA LYS A 222 -16.85 8.14 -9.00
C LYS A 222 -16.73 9.65 -9.09
N GLU A 223 -17.78 10.33 -9.52
CA GLU A 223 -17.79 11.79 -9.65
C GLU A 223 -17.62 12.51 -8.30
N VAL A 224 -18.14 11.93 -7.21
CA VAL A 224 -17.90 12.45 -5.86
C VAL A 224 -16.45 12.21 -5.45
N MET A 225 -15.91 11.03 -5.71
CA MET A 225 -14.52 10.67 -5.43
C MET A 225 -13.52 11.55 -6.20
N ASP A 226 -13.80 11.84 -7.46
CA ASP A 226 -12.92 12.63 -8.34
C ASP A 226 -12.75 14.10 -7.87
N ARG A 227 -13.59 14.58 -6.95
CA ARG A 227 -13.40 15.89 -6.29
C ARG A 227 -12.17 15.89 -5.37
N GLY A 228 -11.71 14.74 -4.91
CA GLY A 228 -10.57 14.60 -4.01
C GLY A 228 -10.82 15.10 -2.58
N ASP A 229 -12.07 15.44 -2.25
CA ASP A 229 -12.49 15.86 -0.92
C ASP A 229 -12.96 14.67 -0.08
N ILE A 230 -13.06 14.89 1.22
CA ILE A 230 -13.72 13.96 2.13
C ILE A 230 -15.23 14.11 1.92
N PHE A 231 -15.92 12.98 1.83
CA PHE A 231 -17.35 12.94 1.59
C PHE A 231 -18.05 11.90 2.47
N THR A 232 -19.35 12.01 2.55
CA THR A 232 -20.25 11.09 3.24
C THR A 232 -21.13 10.36 2.24
N ILE A 233 -21.86 9.34 2.70
CA ILE A 233 -22.90 8.69 1.88
C ILE A 233 -23.99 9.70 1.50
N GLN A 234 -24.29 10.66 2.36
CA GLN A 234 -25.26 11.71 2.06
C GLN A 234 -24.82 12.57 0.87
N ASP A 235 -23.53 12.89 0.76
CA ASP A 235 -23.00 13.64 -0.39
C ASP A 235 -23.20 12.90 -1.72
N ILE A 236 -23.10 11.56 -1.70
CA ILE A 236 -23.39 10.72 -2.87
C ILE A 236 -24.88 10.78 -3.20
N VAL A 237 -25.75 10.62 -2.21
CA VAL A 237 -27.21 10.67 -2.36
C VAL A 237 -27.64 12.02 -2.93
N ASP A 238 -27.14 13.11 -2.38
CA ASP A 238 -27.42 14.48 -2.83
C ASP A 238 -26.90 14.72 -4.26
N HIS A 239 -25.75 14.11 -4.59
CA HIS A 239 -25.21 14.20 -5.95
C HIS A 239 -26.08 13.45 -6.97
N ILE A 240 -26.57 12.25 -6.63
CA ILE A 240 -27.49 11.49 -7.48
C ILE A 240 -28.78 12.26 -7.70
N HIS A 241 -29.39 12.81 -6.64
CA HIS A 241 -30.63 13.56 -6.75
C HIS A 241 -30.50 14.84 -7.57
N ARG A 242 -29.34 15.50 -7.52
CA ARG A 242 -29.07 16.68 -8.37
C ARG A 242 -28.95 16.33 -9.84
N LYS A 243 -28.37 15.19 -10.18
CA LYS A 243 -28.18 14.75 -11.56
C LYS A 243 -29.40 14.07 -12.17
N LEU A 244 -30.12 13.33 -11.36
CA LEU A 244 -31.28 12.52 -11.76
C LEU A 244 -32.46 12.84 -10.84
N PRO A 245 -33.13 14.01 -11.02
CA PRO A 245 -34.28 14.39 -10.21
C PRO A 245 -35.39 13.34 -10.33
N GLY A 246 -35.86 12.86 -9.16
CA GLY A 246 -36.92 11.83 -9.09
C GLY A 246 -36.42 10.38 -9.21
N TYR A 247 -35.11 10.15 -9.32
CA TYR A 247 -34.56 8.79 -9.27
C TYR A 247 -34.67 8.21 -7.86
N THR A 248 -35.23 7.00 -7.75
CA THR A 248 -35.28 6.27 -6.48
C THR A 248 -33.99 5.53 -6.26
N ILE A 249 -33.23 5.92 -5.23
CA ILE A 249 -31.94 5.34 -4.89
C ILE A 249 -32.13 4.03 -4.14
N GLU A 250 -31.60 2.95 -4.69
CA GLU A 250 -31.47 1.66 -3.99
C GLU A 250 -30.25 1.72 -3.07
N MET A 251 -30.46 2.06 -1.81
CA MET A 251 -29.37 2.27 -0.83
C MET A 251 -28.46 1.05 -0.67
N ASP A 252 -29.00 -0.16 -0.74
CA ASP A 252 -28.20 -1.39 -0.68
C ASP A 252 -27.14 -1.46 -1.79
N ARG A 253 -27.44 -0.91 -2.98
CA ARG A 253 -26.47 -0.82 -4.07
C ARG A 253 -25.38 0.20 -3.78
N VAL A 254 -25.72 1.34 -3.18
CA VAL A 254 -24.74 2.35 -2.75
C VAL A 254 -23.78 1.73 -1.74
N TYR A 255 -24.29 1.06 -0.70
CA TYR A 255 -23.49 0.42 0.32
C TYR A 255 -22.61 -0.72 -0.25
N SER A 256 -23.15 -1.57 -1.10
CA SER A 256 -22.41 -2.65 -1.73
C SER A 256 -21.24 -2.11 -2.59
N ARG A 257 -21.48 -1.01 -3.30
CA ARG A 257 -20.42 -0.37 -4.11
C ARG A 257 -19.34 0.29 -3.26
N LEU A 258 -19.73 0.98 -2.18
CA LEU A 258 -18.76 1.55 -1.25
C LEU A 258 -17.93 0.46 -0.59
N LEU A 259 -18.57 -0.61 -0.10
CA LEU A 259 -17.87 -1.73 0.53
C LEU A 259 -16.88 -2.38 -0.45
N TYR A 260 -17.29 -2.59 -1.71
CA TYR A 260 -16.38 -3.07 -2.75
C TYR A 260 -15.16 -2.15 -2.92
N LEU A 261 -15.36 -0.83 -3.03
CA LEU A 261 -14.27 0.13 -3.18
C LEU A 261 -13.31 0.16 -1.99
N ILE A 262 -13.84 -0.06 -0.79
CA ILE A 262 -13.04 -0.18 0.44
C ILE A 262 -12.21 -1.48 0.41
N ILE A 263 -12.83 -2.60 0.04
CA ILE A 263 -12.16 -3.91 -0.01
C ILE A 263 -11.01 -3.91 -1.03
N VAL A 264 -11.19 -3.25 -2.18
CA VAL A 264 -10.16 -3.17 -3.23
C VAL A 264 -9.19 -2.00 -3.05
N ASP A 265 -9.18 -1.39 -1.86
CA ASP A 265 -8.26 -0.31 -1.47
C ASP A 265 -8.32 0.94 -2.36
N ASN A 266 -9.52 1.23 -2.87
CA ASN A 266 -9.80 2.44 -3.66
C ASN A 266 -10.42 3.57 -2.83
N LEU A 267 -10.84 3.26 -1.62
CA LEU A 267 -11.55 4.17 -0.74
C LEU A 267 -11.12 3.98 0.71
N ASP A 268 -10.60 5.04 1.31
CA ASP A 268 -10.32 5.11 2.74
C ASP A 268 -11.55 5.52 3.55
N MET A 269 -11.61 5.05 4.79
CA MET A 269 -12.68 5.36 5.75
C MET A 269 -12.13 6.06 6.98
N TYR A 270 -12.88 7.02 7.50
CA TYR A 270 -12.54 7.79 8.70
C TYR A 270 -13.72 7.87 9.65
N ALA A 271 -13.45 7.79 10.95
CA ALA A 271 -14.48 7.97 11.99
C ALA A 271 -14.84 9.43 12.21
N GLU A 272 -13.94 10.35 11.89
CA GLU A 272 -14.11 11.79 12.07
C GLU A 272 -13.73 12.54 10.79
N PRO A 273 -14.40 13.66 10.48
CA PRO A 273 -14.01 14.48 9.33
C PRO A 273 -12.67 15.16 9.60
N TYR A 274 -11.86 15.28 8.58
CA TYR A 274 -10.69 16.12 8.63
C TYR A 274 -10.55 16.95 7.34
N GLU A 275 -9.98 18.15 7.47
CA GLU A 275 -9.77 19.02 6.32
C GLU A 275 -8.41 18.70 5.68
N ARG A 276 -8.42 18.35 4.40
CA ARG A 276 -7.22 18.31 3.57
C ARG A 276 -7.01 19.68 2.96
N VAL A 277 -5.97 20.35 3.39
CA VAL A 277 -5.62 21.67 2.85
C VAL A 277 -5.31 21.55 1.36
N ALA A 278 -6.09 22.22 0.53
CA ALA A 278 -5.85 22.31 -0.91
C ALA A 278 -4.80 23.38 -1.21
N PHE A 279 -4.12 23.25 -2.36
CA PHE A 279 -3.24 24.30 -2.82
C PHE A 279 -4.04 25.53 -3.26
N GLU A 280 -3.75 26.66 -2.65
CA GLU A 280 -4.25 27.99 -3.01
C GLU A 280 -3.06 28.93 -3.19
N ASP A 281 -3.06 29.67 -4.31
CA ASP A 281 -1.98 30.61 -4.65
C ASP A 281 -1.73 31.62 -3.53
N ASN A 282 -0.49 31.70 -3.08
CA ASN A 282 -0.01 32.56 -2.01
C ASN A 282 -0.67 32.41 -0.63
N LYS A 283 -1.41 31.31 -0.40
CA LYS A 283 -2.10 31.07 0.88
C LYS A 283 -1.61 29.85 1.65
N VAL A 284 -0.80 29.01 1.01
CA VAL A 284 -0.30 27.78 1.59
C VAL A 284 1.20 27.64 1.36
N TYR A 285 1.84 26.86 2.24
CA TYR A 285 3.25 26.53 2.17
C TYR A 285 3.51 25.11 2.69
N ILE A 286 4.71 24.58 2.44
CA ILE A 286 5.18 23.32 3.02
C ILE A 286 6.27 23.65 4.03
N PRO A 287 6.12 23.29 5.33
CA PRO A 287 7.14 23.54 6.33
C PRO A 287 8.50 22.96 5.93
N GLN A 288 9.57 23.73 6.10
CA GLN A 288 10.95 23.36 5.74
C GLN A 288 11.35 21.99 6.30
N ARG A 289 10.91 21.66 7.51
CA ARG A 289 11.21 20.35 8.16
C ARG A 289 10.76 19.14 7.33
N PHE A 290 9.65 19.24 6.58
CA PHE A 290 9.20 18.15 5.70
C PHE A 290 10.10 18.02 4.49
N ILE A 291 10.52 19.15 3.93
CA ILE A 291 11.43 19.18 2.78
C ILE A 291 12.80 18.64 3.18
N ASP A 292 13.33 19.05 4.33
CA ASP A 292 14.61 18.56 4.85
C ASP A 292 14.57 17.05 5.08
N PHE A 293 13.48 16.54 5.65
CA PHE A 293 13.28 15.10 5.87
C PHE A 293 13.28 14.33 4.54
N ILE A 294 12.44 14.75 3.58
CA ILE A 294 12.34 14.10 2.27
C ILE A 294 13.67 14.20 1.51
N SER A 295 14.30 15.37 1.49
CA SER A 295 15.60 15.58 0.83
C SER A 295 16.68 14.67 1.41
N THR A 296 16.70 14.50 2.75
CA THR A 296 17.68 13.63 3.39
C THR A 296 17.54 12.18 2.90
N ILE A 297 16.32 11.67 2.82
CA ILE A 297 16.08 10.29 2.39
C ILE A 297 16.38 10.14 0.89
N VAL A 298 15.87 11.04 0.05
CA VAL A 298 16.01 10.92 -1.41
C VAL A 298 17.44 11.21 -1.87
N GLU A 299 18.05 12.30 -1.38
CA GLU A 299 19.34 12.78 -1.89
C GLU A 299 20.53 12.12 -1.20
N LYS A 300 20.44 11.81 0.09
CA LYS A 300 21.56 11.25 0.85
C LYS A 300 21.53 9.73 0.93
N GLU A 301 20.34 9.15 1.09
CA GLU A 301 20.18 7.71 1.24
C GLU A 301 19.81 7.02 -0.07
N GLY A 302 19.51 7.77 -1.12
CA GLY A 302 19.17 7.25 -2.45
C GLY A 302 17.85 6.48 -2.50
N SER A 303 17.00 6.63 -1.47
CA SER A 303 15.70 5.98 -1.44
C SER A 303 14.63 6.88 -2.05
N SER A 304 13.93 6.36 -3.04
CA SER A 304 12.74 7.01 -3.59
C SER A 304 11.47 6.66 -2.81
N TYR A 305 11.55 5.77 -1.84
CA TYR A 305 10.39 5.23 -1.14
C TYR A 305 10.32 5.72 0.31
N ILE A 306 9.29 6.47 0.63
CA ILE A 306 9.12 7.10 1.94
C ILE A 306 7.77 6.72 2.52
N GLY A 307 7.78 6.27 3.78
CA GLY A 307 6.57 6.14 4.60
C GLY A 307 6.31 7.46 5.31
N ILE A 308 5.38 8.26 4.81
CA ILE A 308 4.94 9.50 5.45
C ILE A 308 3.45 9.44 5.66
N GLY A 309 3.03 9.78 6.86
CA GLY A 309 1.62 9.89 7.18
C GLY A 309 1.37 10.85 8.32
N ASP A 310 0.19 11.40 8.36
CA ASP A 310 -0.39 12.00 9.55
C ASP A 310 -1.25 10.97 10.31
N MET A 311 -1.98 11.40 11.32
CA MET A 311 -2.88 10.52 12.08
C MET A 311 -4.02 9.93 11.22
N TYR A 312 -4.27 10.45 10.04
CA TYR A 312 -5.35 10.06 9.13
C TYR A 312 -4.85 9.30 7.89
N ASN A 313 -3.60 9.53 7.47
CA ASN A 313 -3.05 8.99 6.25
C ASN A 313 -1.84 8.08 6.53
N LYS A 314 -1.94 6.84 6.12
CA LYS A 314 -0.79 5.95 5.98
C LYS A 314 -0.37 5.97 4.53
N VAL A 315 0.68 6.72 4.22
CA VAL A 315 1.10 6.83 2.83
C VAL A 315 2.54 6.37 2.70
N GLN A 316 2.72 5.32 1.95
CA GLN A 316 4.01 4.98 1.35
C GLN A 316 3.98 5.48 -0.08
N GLN A 317 4.93 6.32 -0.45
CA GLN A 317 4.98 6.92 -1.76
C GLN A 317 6.37 6.84 -2.37
N ASP A 318 6.42 6.55 -3.65
CA ASP A 318 7.60 6.82 -4.46
C ASP A 318 7.73 8.33 -4.68
N ILE A 319 8.85 8.85 -4.23
CA ILE A 319 9.20 10.26 -4.39
C ILE A 319 10.22 10.36 -5.51
N ASP A 320 9.80 10.82 -6.66
CA ASP A 320 10.73 11.12 -7.75
C ASP A 320 11.40 12.49 -7.58
N ASN A 321 12.45 12.73 -8.36
CA ASN A 321 13.19 14.00 -8.33
C ASN A 321 12.31 15.19 -8.70
N GLY A 322 11.31 15.01 -9.56
CA GLY A 322 10.37 16.04 -9.93
C GLY A 322 9.46 16.43 -8.79
N PHE A 323 8.96 15.45 -8.01
CA PHE A 323 8.21 15.74 -6.78
C PHE A 323 9.04 16.56 -5.80
N LEU A 324 10.26 16.10 -5.51
CA LEU A 324 11.18 16.82 -4.61
C LEU A 324 11.47 18.24 -5.13
N PHE A 325 11.68 18.39 -6.44
CA PHE A 325 11.88 19.70 -7.06
C PHE A 325 10.72 20.65 -6.82
N VAL A 326 9.48 20.19 -7.03
CA VAL A 326 8.27 21.00 -6.84
C VAL A 326 8.07 21.39 -5.38
N ILE A 327 8.19 20.46 -4.43
CA ILE A 327 7.97 20.80 -3.01
C ILE A 327 8.99 21.79 -2.47
N LYS A 328 10.22 21.79 -3.00
CA LYS A 328 11.25 22.79 -2.66
C LYS A 328 10.85 24.22 -3.06
N GLN A 329 9.99 24.39 -4.07
CA GLN A 329 9.47 25.70 -4.46
C GLN A 329 8.33 26.20 -3.56
N MET A 330 7.85 25.36 -2.63
CA MET A 330 6.67 25.64 -1.81
C MET A 330 6.99 25.89 -0.33
N VAL A 331 8.25 26.11 0.02
CA VAL A 331 8.68 26.49 1.38
C VAL A 331 8.00 27.79 1.82
N GLU A 332 7.91 28.74 0.91
CA GLU A 332 7.22 29.98 1.07
C GLU A 332 5.97 30.00 0.20
N PRO A 333 4.96 30.78 0.56
CA PRO A 333 3.77 30.95 -0.26
C PRO A 333 4.10 31.35 -1.69
N THR A 334 3.53 30.63 -2.65
CA THR A 334 3.83 30.79 -4.07
C THR A 334 2.59 30.59 -4.94
N THR A 335 2.72 30.79 -6.24
CA THR A 335 1.63 30.57 -7.20
C THR A 335 1.93 29.41 -8.15
N ARG A 336 0.87 28.77 -8.66
CA ARG A 336 1.01 27.74 -9.73
C ARG A 336 1.83 28.24 -10.91
N GLU A 337 1.58 29.48 -11.33
CA GLU A 337 2.27 30.09 -12.46
C GLU A 337 3.78 30.18 -12.23
N LYS A 338 4.21 30.59 -11.02
CA LYS A 338 5.64 30.63 -10.67
C LYS A 338 6.27 29.25 -10.63
N ILE A 339 5.61 28.27 -10.00
CA ILE A 339 6.12 26.91 -9.95
C ILE A 339 6.27 26.36 -11.37
N LEU A 340 5.26 26.54 -12.21
CA LEU A 340 5.27 26.05 -13.58
C LEU A 340 6.39 26.70 -14.42
N ALA A 341 6.58 28.01 -14.32
CA ALA A 341 7.66 28.71 -15.01
C ALA A 341 9.04 28.13 -14.61
N ILE A 342 9.27 27.90 -13.32
CA ILE A 342 10.53 27.29 -12.85
C ILE A 342 10.68 25.85 -13.34
N MET A 343 9.57 25.10 -13.40
CA MET A 343 9.58 23.72 -13.94
C MET A 343 9.95 23.70 -15.42
N ASP A 344 9.35 24.60 -16.23
CA ASP A 344 9.58 24.64 -17.68
C ASP A 344 11.04 24.96 -18.03
N ASP A 345 11.72 25.71 -17.17
CA ASP A 345 13.14 26.05 -17.34
C ASP A 345 14.11 24.93 -16.87
N ASN A 346 13.68 24.03 -15.97
CA ASN A 346 14.61 23.18 -15.22
C ASN A 346 14.35 21.68 -15.32
N ILE A 347 13.12 21.24 -15.61
CA ILE A 347 12.79 19.83 -15.62
C ILE A 347 12.00 19.40 -16.85
N THR A 348 12.28 18.16 -17.28
CA THR A 348 11.45 17.46 -18.27
C THR A 348 11.03 16.12 -17.64
N VAL A 349 9.74 15.90 -17.54
CA VAL A 349 9.18 14.68 -16.95
C VAL A 349 8.95 13.66 -18.05
N GLN A 350 9.70 12.56 -17.99
CA GLN A 350 9.58 11.45 -18.93
C GLN A 350 8.98 10.25 -18.21
N ARG A 351 8.04 9.57 -18.86
CA ARG A 351 7.41 8.33 -18.38
C ARG A 351 7.42 7.27 -19.48
N HIS A 352 7.26 6.02 -19.07
CA HIS A 352 7.17 4.88 -19.97
C HIS A 352 5.75 4.32 -19.96
N THR A 353 5.24 3.88 -21.11
CA THR A 353 4.03 3.08 -21.17
C THR A 353 4.31 1.65 -20.71
N ARG A 354 3.26 0.84 -20.52
CA ARG A 354 3.42 -0.60 -20.24
C ARG A 354 4.20 -1.35 -21.32
N ASP A 355 4.21 -0.82 -22.54
CA ASP A 355 4.92 -1.37 -23.71
C ASP A 355 6.31 -0.74 -23.88
N ASN A 356 6.86 -0.09 -22.83
CA ASN A 356 8.15 0.60 -22.82
C ASN A 356 8.29 1.72 -23.89
N ILE A 357 7.21 2.40 -24.21
CA ILE A 357 7.24 3.57 -25.08
C ILE A 357 7.41 4.82 -24.20
N ASP A 358 8.47 5.59 -24.45
CA ASP A 358 8.75 6.84 -23.74
C ASP A 358 7.82 7.96 -24.21
N PHE A 359 7.33 8.76 -23.28
CA PHE A 359 6.60 9.97 -23.57
C PHE A 359 6.90 11.07 -22.55
N ILE A 360 6.80 12.32 -23.00
CA ILE A 360 6.98 13.50 -22.14
C ILE A 360 5.63 13.89 -21.55
N VAL A 361 5.57 14.00 -20.24
CA VAL A 361 4.40 14.53 -19.54
C VAL A 361 4.53 16.05 -19.51
N PRO A 362 3.53 16.82 -20.00
CA PRO A 362 3.55 18.26 -19.88
C PRO A 362 3.65 18.71 -18.42
N ASN A 363 4.55 19.65 -18.11
CA ASN A 363 4.80 20.11 -16.73
C ASN A 363 3.53 20.58 -16.02
N LYS A 364 2.59 21.19 -16.75
CA LYS A 364 1.29 21.59 -16.19
C LYS A 364 0.48 20.39 -15.68
N VAL A 365 0.48 19.28 -16.40
CA VAL A 365 -0.23 18.04 -16.00
C VAL A 365 0.47 17.43 -14.79
N TYR A 366 1.79 17.34 -14.84
CA TYR A 366 2.61 16.79 -13.77
C TYR A 366 2.50 17.62 -12.48
N LEU A 367 2.47 18.96 -12.58
CA LEU A 367 2.28 19.84 -11.42
C LEU A 367 0.95 19.57 -10.72
N GLU A 368 -0.16 19.45 -11.44
CA GLU A 368 -1.46 19.17 -10.82
C GLU A 368 -1.48 17.79 -10.14
N GLU A 369 -0.83 16.78 -10.72
CA GLU A 369 -0.66 15.48 -10.08
C GLU A 369 0.11 15.61 -8.76
N ILE A 370 1.20 16.39 -8.74
CA ILE A 370 1.99 16.59 -7.51
C ILE A 370 1.19 17.38 -6.47
N LEU A 371 0.51 18.45 -6.86
CA LEU A 371 -0.30 19.24 -5.93
C LEU A 371 -1.41 18.40 -5.28
N GLN A 372 -2.03 17.50 -6.06
CA GLN A 372 -2.98 16.55 -5.53
C GLN A 372 -2.32 15.57 -4.54
N ARG A 373 -1.14 15.04 -4.87
CA ARG A 373 -0.38 14.14 -3.98
C ARG A 373 0.01 14.84 -2.68
N ILE A 374 0.52 16.09 -2.75
CA ILE A 374 0.90 16.90 -1.58
C ILE A 374 -0.31 17.13 -0.67
N ARG A 375 -1.48 17.43 -1.25
CA ARG A 375 -2.74 17.57 -0.53
C ARG A 375 -3.10 16.26 0.20
N MET A 376 -3.00 15.13 -0.50
CA MET A 376 -3.27 13.80 0.05
C MET A 376 -2.30 13.43 1.20
N LEU A 377 -1.06 13.89 1.12
CA LEU A 377 -0.03 13.67 2.14
C LEU A 377 -0.18 14.61 3.36
N GLY A 378 -1.09 15.59 3.31
CA GLY A 378 -1.28 16.55 4.39
C GLY A 378 -0.10 17.51 4.60
N PHE A 379 0.72 17.76 3.56
CA PHE A 379 1.92 18.60 3.69
C PHE A 379 1.63 20.09 3.65
N LEU A 380 0.48 20.49 3.12
CA LEU A 380 0.13 21.90 2.97
C LEU A 380 -0.35 22.49 4.30
N HIS A 381 0.23 23.61 4.66
CA HIS A 381 -0.16 24.42 5.80
C HIS A 381 -0.72 25.77 5.32
N LYS A 382 -1.82 26.21 5.92
CA LYS A 382 -2.36 27.54 5.68
C LYS A 382 -1.48 28.58 6.37
N ILE A 383 -1.29 29.74 5.73
CA ILE A 383 -0.74 30.90 6.41
C ILE A 383 -1.71 31.27 7.54
N LYS A 384 -1.19 31.50 8.72
CA LYS A 384 -1.99 32.07 9.82
C LYS A 384 -2.18 33.53 9.55
N ASP A 385 -3.42 33.99 9.49
CA ASP A 385 -3.79 35.40 9.44
C ASP A 385 -3.21 36.17 10.62
#